data_53e580b825ea327638ed2d7686d7bd83
#
_entry.id   53e580b825ea327638ed2d7686d7bd83
#
_cell.length_a   1.000
_cell.length_b   1.000
_cell.length_c   1.000
_cell.angle_alpha   90.00
_cell.angle_beta   90.00
_cell.angle_gamma   90.00
#
_symmetry.space_group_name_H-M   'P 1'
#
loop_
_entity.id
_entity.type
_entity.pdbx_description
1 polymer ?
#
loop_
_entity_poly.entity_id
_entity_poly.type
_entity_poly.pdbx_seq_one_letter_code
_entity_poly.pdbx_strand_id
1 'polypeptide(L)' 'DENLIKNDKINIVIQINGKKKALLETIPDQDEESIINQSIAMENIKKLISEKNILKKIYVKNKLVNIVVK' A
#
# COMPACT_ATOMS: atom_id res chain seq x y z
N ASP A 1 -4.64 -28.87 3.60
CA ASP A 1 -4.54 -28.48 3.51
C ASP A 1 -4.68 -27.74 3.43
N GLU A 2 -4.58 -27.63 3.67
CA GLU A 2 -4.57 -26.96 3.64
C GLU A 2 -4.27 -26.31 3.20
N ASN A 3 -3.83 -26.41 3.09
CA ASN A 3 -3.38 -25.83 2.61
C ASN A 3 -3.53 -25.24 1.85
N LEU A 4 -3.33 -25.26 1.71
CA LEU A 4 -3.63 -24.93 0.89
C LEU A 4 -3.85 -23.79 0.63
N ILE A 5 -3.79 -23.29 1.02
CA ILE A 5 -4.12 -22.15 1.02
C ILE A 5 -3.19 -21.37 0.74
N LYS A 6 -2.71 -21.36 0.25
CA LYS A 6 -1.88 -20.80 -0.04
C LYS A 6 -1.77 -19.64 0.27
N ASN A 7 -1.75 -19.12 0.75
CA ASN A 7 -1.43 -18.04 1.15
C ASN A 7 -0.48 -17.41 0.39
N ASP A 8 -0.65 -17.10 -0.69
CA ASP A 8 0.27 -16.44 -1.49
C ASP A 8 0.23 -15.00 -1.19
N LYS A 9 0.80 -14.60 -0.14
CA LYS A 9 0.86 -13.20 0.19
C LYS A 9 1.93 -12.51 -0.62
N ILE A 10 1.71 -11.27 -0.95
CA ILE A 10 2.68 -10.47 -1.68
C ILE A 10 3.01 -9.23 -0.85
N ASN A 11 4.12 -8.62 -1.18
CA ASN A 11 4.53 -7.40 -0.52
C ASN A 11 4.31 -6.24 -1.46
N ILE A 12 3.53 -5.28 -1.02
CA ILE A 12 3.27 -4.06 -1.78
C ILE A 12 4.14 -2.96 -1.20
N VAL A 13 4.96 -2.37 -2.02
CA VAL A 13 5.81 -1.27 -1.57
C VAL A 13 4.97 -0.01 -1.49
N ILE A 14 4.99 0.64 -0.34
CA ILE A 14 4.25 1.88 -0.14
C ILE A 14 5.24 3.02 -0.26
N GLN A 15 5.00 3.88 -1.23
CA GLN A 15 5.89 5.00 -1.50
C GLN A 15 5.18 6.32 -1.25
N ILE A 16 5.95 7.28 -0.80
CA ILE A 16 5.48 8.65 -0.67
C ILE A 16 6.37 9.50 -1.54
N ASN A 17 5.78 10.15 -2.54
CA ASN A 17 6.53 10.98 -3.49
C ASN A 17 7.66 10.18 -4.16
N GLY A 18 7.39 8.90 -4.42
CA GLY A 18 8.36 8.06 -5.11
C GLY A 18 9.41 7.42 -4.21
N LYS A 19 9.33 7.66 -2.91
CA LYS A 19 10.31 7.08 -2.00
C LYS A 19 9.65 6.00 -1.16
N LYS A 20 10.28 4.85 -1.10
CA LYS A 20 9.75 3.75 -0.31
C LYS A 20 9.70 4.14 1.16
N LYS A 21 8.55 3.98 1.78
CA LYS A 21 8.37 4.31 3.18
C LYS A 21 7.91 3.13 4.00
N ALA A 22 7.24 2.19 3.39
CA ALA A 22 6.72 1.04 4.13
C ALA A 22 6.50 -0.12 3.17
N LEU A 23 6.21 -1.26 3.74
CA LEU A 23 5.94 -2.46 2.97
C LEU A 23 4.65 -3.05 3.52
N LEU A 24 3.69 -3.27 2.65
CA LEU A 24 2.41 -3.83 3.03
C LEU A 24 2.33 -5.27 2.59
N GLU A 25 2.14 -6.17 3.55
CA GLU A 25 1.98 -7.58 3.21
C GLU A 25 0.49 -7.86 3.07
N THR A 26 0.11 -8.36 1.94
CA THR A 26 -1.30 -8.59 1.67
C THR A 26 -1.43 -9.69 0.63
N ILE A 27 -2.66 -10.10 0.35
CA ILE A 27 -2.88 -11.10 -0.67
C ILE A 27 -3.01 -10.42 -2.04
N PRO A 28 -2.71 -11.13 -3.12
CA PRO A 28 -2.78 -10.54 -4.45
C PRO A 28 -4.23 -10.34 -4.90
N ASP A 29 -4.35 -9.55 -5.96
CA ASP A 29 -5.64 -9.33 -6.60
C ASP A 29 -6.70 -8.65 -5.75
N GLN A 30 -6.27 -7.80 -4.85
CA GLN A 30 -7.20 -6.99 -4.10
C GLN A 30 -7.54 -5.72 -4.87
N ASP A 31 -8.65 -5.13 -4.51
CA ASP A 31 -9.06 -3.90 -5.15
C ASP A 31 -8.10 -2.77 -4.83
N GLU A 32 -7.96 -1.86 -5.78
CA GLU A 32 -7.11 -0.71 -5.60
C GLU A 32 -7.51 0.06 -4.34
N GLU A 33 -8.79 0.26 -4.17
CA GLU A 33 -9.28 1.00 -3.02
C GLU A 33 -8.90 0.33 -1.71
N SER A 34 -9.04 -1.00 -1.66
CA SER A 34 -8.68 -1.74 -0.46
C SER A 34 -7.22 -1.60 -0.13
N ILE A 35 -6.36 -1.71 -1.13
CA ILE A 35 -4.93 -1.61 -0.93
C ILE A 35 -4.55 -0.20 -0.48
N ILE A 36 -5.12 0.81 -1.10
CA ILE A 36 -4.83 2.19 -0.74
C ILE A 36 -5.30 2.48 0.66
N ASN A 37 -6.48 2.01 1.02
CA ASN A 37 -6.99 2.21 2.38
C ASN A 37 -6.11 1.54 3.41
N GLN A 38 -5.63 0.34 3.13
CA GLN A 38 -4.72 -0.34 4.03
C GLN A 38 -3.40 0.41 4.15
N SER A 39 -2.91 0.95 3.04
CA SER A 39 -1.67 1.72 3.04
C SER A 39 -1.80 2.96 3.90
N ILE A 40 -2.88 3.69 3.71
CA ILE A 40 -3.10 4.93 4.45
C ILE A 40 -3.31 4.65 5.93
N ALA A 41 -3.87 3.49 6.26
CA ALA A 41 -4.12 3.13 7.64
C ALA A 41 -2.85 2.72 8.38
N MET A 42 -1.77 2.45 7.65
CA MET A 42 -0.51 2.10 8.30
C MET A 42 0.00 3.29 9.09
N GLU A 43 0.40 3.03 10.32
CA GLU A 43 0.81 4.10 11.21
C GLU A 43 1.94 4.94 10.63
N ASN A 44 2.93 4.30 10.04
CA ASN A 44 4.05 5.02 9.45
C ASN A 44 3.59 5.93 8.32
N ILE A 45 2.69 5.45 7.50
CA ILE A 45 2.20 6.22 6.37
C ILE A 45 1.28 7.34 6.87
N LYS A 46 0.42 6.99 7.81
CA LYS A 46 -0.51 7.97 8.35
C LYS A 46 0.23 9.17 8.94
N LYS A 47 1.33 8.91 9.63
CA LYS A 47 2.12 10.00 10.18
C LYS A 47 2.70 10.87 9.09
N LEU A 48 3.15 10.27 8.01
CA LEU A 48 3.79 11.01 6.93
C LEU A 48 2.81 11.87 6.16
N ILE A 49 1.57 11.44 6.05
CA ILE A 49 0.60 12.16 5.24
C ILE A 49 -0.34 13.04 6.06
N SER A 50 -0.32 12.91 7.38
CA SER A 50 -1.29 13.63 8.21
C SER A 50 -1.13 15.15 8.12
N GLU A 51 0.10 15.59 7.87
CA GLU A 51 0.34 17.02 7.75
C GLU A 51 0.47 17.45 6.30
N LYS A 52 0.10 16.61 5.40
CA LYS A 52 0.24 16.89 4.00
C LYS A 52 -1.06 16.60 3.27
N ASN A 53 -1.18 17.16 2.09
CA ASN A 53 -2.36 16.92 1.27
C ASN A 53 -2.02 15.88 0.22
N ILE A 54 -2.87 14.90 0.08
CA ILE A 54 -2.68 13.88 -0.93
C ILE A 54 -3.11 14.46 -2.27
N LEU A 55 -2.17 14.51 -3.20
CA LEU A 55 -2.44 15.02 -4.52
C LEU A 55 -2.84 13.90 -5.48
N LYS A 56 -2.24 12.74 -5.30
CA LYS A 56 -2.48 11.65 -6.23
C LYS A 56 -2.15 10.34 -5.55
N LYS A 57 -2.86 9.29 -5.94
CA LYS A 57 -2.59 7.94 -5.45
C LYS A 57 -2.44 7.05 -6.66
N ILE A 58 -1.30 6.42 -6.79
CA ILE A 58 -1.02 5.54 -7.91
C ILE A 58 -0.87 4.13 -7.38
N TYR A 59 -1.63 3.20 -7.93
CA TYR A 59 -1.52 1.81 -7.54
C TYR A 59 -1.09 0.97 -8.72
N VAL A 60 -0.02 0.22 -8.54
CA VAL A 60 0.40 -0.76 -9.52
C VAL A 60 0.04 -2.13 -8.95
N LYS A 61 -0.84 -2.82 -9.61
CA LYS A 61 -1.38 -4.08 -9.11
C LYS A 61 -0.28 -5.06 -8.71
N ASN A 62 -0.40 -5.57 -7.49
CA ASN A 62 0.53 -6.56 -6.95
C ASN A 62 1.98 -6.07 -6.88
N LYS A 63 2.21 -4.79 -6.92
CA LYS A 63 3.56 -4.26 -6.88
C LYS A 63 3.74 -3.14 -5.88
N LEU A 64 3.13 -2.00 -6.12
CA LEU A 64 3.38 -0.87 -5.25
C LEU A 64 2.21 0.11 -5.22
N VAL A 65 2.23 0.94 -4.20
CA VAL A 65 1.34 2.09 -4.12
C VAL A 65 2.23 3.30 -3.94
N ASN A 66 2.02 4.32 -4.75
CA ASN A 66 2.76 5.56 -4.64
C ASN A 66 1.77 6.67 -4.32
N ILE A 67 1.95 7.30 -3.18
CA ILE A 67 1.08 8.39 -2.74
C ILE A 67 1.85 9.68 -2.90
N VAL A 68 1.34 10.55 -3.75
CA VAL A 68 1.97 11.84 -3.99
C VAL A 68 1.30 12.85 -3.08
N VAL A 69 2.09 13.51 -2.27
CA VAL A 69 1.58 14.48 -1.30
C VAL A 69 2.38 15.76 -1.42
N LYS A 70 1.79 16.80 -0.85
CA LYS A 70 2.46 18.08 -0.89
C LYS A 70 2.35 18.79 0.44
#